data_6b6e76f5cb10c02ea2bf2f1b54d434cf
#
_entry.id   6b6e76f5cb10c02ea2bf2f1b54d434cf
#
_cell.length_a   1.000
_cell.length_b   1.000
_cell.length_c   1.000
_cell.angle_alpha   90.00
_cell.angle_beta   90.00
_cell.angle_gamma   90.00
#
_symmetry.space_group_name_H-M   'P 1'
#
loop_
_entity.id
_entity.type
_entity.pdbx_description
1 polymer ?
#
loop_
_entity_poly.entity_id
_entity_poly.type
_entity_poly.pdbx_seq_one_letter_code
_entity_poly.pdbx_strand_id
1 'polypeptide(L)'
;MKTETKRPVDLYFDKYQESHNNETNEILHWICVPLIIFSLLGLVWSIPFPYIGFLGKYNGFVNWASFLIAFSVYYYYRLSPVLSYMMLLLIIVMSWGIVSLEQLEKSGGPALWLICVIIFVASWIGQFIGHKIEGKKPSFLDDVKFLLIGPIWLLHFICNKVGIKY
;
A
#
# COMPACT_ATOMS: atom_id res chain seq x y z
N MET A 1 -17.54 -10.07 -33.61
CA MET A 1 -16.65 -10.11 -32.43
C MET A 1 -17.02 -8.96 -31.52
N LYS A 2 -17.56 -9.21 -30.33
CA LYS A 2 -17.73 -8.15 -29.32
C LYS A 2 -16.34 -7.78 -28.82
N THR A 3 -15.86 -6.59 -29.10
CA THR A 3 -14.69 -6.02 -28.44
C THR A 3 -15.04 -5.91 -26.97
N GLU A 4 -14.55 -6.84 -26.14
CA GLU A 4 -14.63 -6.68 -24.68
C GLU A 4 -13.90 -5.39 -24.32
N THR A 5 -14.64 -4.40 -23.85
CA THR A 5 -14.06 -3.17 -23.31
C THR A 5 -13.29 -3.56 -22.05
N LYS A 6 -11.96 -3.36 -22.06
CA LYS A 6 -11.11 -3.59 -20.88
C LYS A 6 -11.67 -2.84 -19.67
N ARG A 7 -11.64 -3.47 -18.49
CA ARG A 7 -12.04 -2.82 -17.23
C ARG A 7 -11.08 -1.66 -16.92
N PRO A 8 -11.51 -0.61 -16.21
CA PRO A 8 -10.63 0.50 -15.84
C PRO A 8 -9.37 0.06 -15.08
N VAL A 9 -9.48 -0.95 -14.22
CA VAL A 9 -8.34 -1.49 -13.47
C VAL A 9 -7.29 -2.12 -14.38
N ASP A 10 -7.70 -2.83 -15.43
CA ASP A 10 -6.80 -3.48 -16.37
C ASP A 10 -6.03 -2.44 -17.21
N LEU A 11 -6.67 -1.32 -17.56
CA LEU A 11 -6.00 -0.19 -18.23
C LEU A 11 -4.92 0.45 -17.34
N TYR A 12 -5.18 0.55 -16.04
CA TYR A 12 -4.16 1.04 -15.09
C TYR A 12 -3.00 0.05 -14.96
N PHE A 13 -3.27 -1.26 -14.95
CA PHE A 13 -2.22 -2.27 -14.88
C PHE A 13 -1.36 -2.29 -16.14
N ASP A 14 -1.97 -2.20 -17.32
CA ASP A 14 -1.24 -2.09 -18.59
C ASP A 14 -0.27 -0.91 -18.56
N LYS A 15 -0.76 0.26 -18.18
CA LYS A 15 0.06 1.48 -18.10
C LYS A 15 1.15 1.39 -17.03
N TYR A 16 0.85 0.77 -15.89
CA TYR A 16 1.83 0.58 -14.82
C TYR A 16 2.94 -0.38 -15.26
N GLN A 17 2.58 -1.44 -15.98
CA GLN A 17 3.50 -2.42 -16.54
C GLN A 17 4.52 -1.81 -17.52
N GLU A 18 4.18 -0.71 -18.24
CA GLU A 18 5.10 -0.07 -19.18
C GLU A 18 6.44 0.34 -18.55
N SER A 19 6.45 0.63 -17.25
CA SER A 19 7.65 1.01 -16.48
C SER A 19 8.15 -0.09 -15.54
N HIS A 20 7.73 -1.36 -15.74
CA HIS A 20 8.06 -2.49 -14.88
C HIS A 20 8.25 -3.76 -15.71
N ASN A 21 9.21 -3.74 -16.66
CA ASN A 21 9.55 -4.87 -17.52
C ASN A 21 10.88 -5.54 -17.14
N ASN A 22 11.70 -4.85 -16.33
CA ASN A 22 12.96 -5.40 -15.87
C ASN A 22 12.75 -6.24 -14.61
N GLU A 23 13.19 -7.51 -14.62
CA GLU A 23 13.02 -8.45 -13.51
C GLU A 23 13.56 -7.91 -12.16
N THR A 24 14.72 -7.23 -12.18
CA THR A 24 15.29 -6.65 -10.95
C THR A 24 14.41 -5.53 -10.41
N ASN A 25 13.86 -4.69 -11.27
CA ASN A 25 12.92 -3.65 -10.89
C ASN A 25 11.63 -4.26 -10.31
N GLU A 26 11.12 -5.30 -10.93
CA GLU A 26 9.93 -6.01 -10.45
C GLU A 26 10.17 -6.61 -9.05
N ILE A 27 11.30 -7.30 -8.83
CA ILE A 27 11.67 -7.85 -7.51
C ILE A 27 11.75 -6.75 -6.45
N LEU A 28 12.38 -5.61 -6.78
CA LEU A 28 12.44 -4.46 -5.87
C LEU A 28 11.04 -3.93 -5.54
N HIS A 29 10.10 -3.93 -6.49
CA HIS A 29 8.71 -3.55 -6.24
C HIS A 29 8.00 -4.53 -5.30
N TRP A 30 8.21 -5.84 -5.44
CA TRP A 30 7.66 -6.85 -4.54
C TRP A 30 8.06 -6.64 -3.07
N ILE A 31 9.25 -6.08 -2.84
CA ILE A 31 9.76 -5.82 -1.48
C ILE A 31 9.37 -4.40 -1.02
N CYS A 32 9.68 -3.41 -1.84
CA CYS A 32 9.59 -2.01 -1.41
C CYS A 32 8.15 -1.49 -1.36
N VAL A 33 7.26 -1.89 -2.26
CA VAL A 33 5.87 -1.40 -2.27
C VAL A 33 5.11 -1.78 -0.99
N PRO A 34 5.12 -3.04 -0.52
CA PRO A 34 4.51 -3.38 0.77
C PRO A 34 5.13 -2.61 1.95
N LEU A 35 6.44 -2.40 1.96
CA LEU A 35 7.13 -1.66 3.02
C LEU A 35 6.77 -0.17 3.00
N ILE A 36 6.60 0.43 1.80
CA ILE A 36 6.11 1.81 1.66
C ILE A 36 4.70 1.94 2.22
N ILE A 37 3.79 1.00 1.90
CA ILE A 37 2.42 1.02 2.43
C ILE A 37 2.44 0.88 3.95
N PHE A 38 3.20 -0.08 4.48
CA PHE A 38 3.33 -0.33 5.92
C PHE A 38 3.83 0.90 6.65
N SER A 39 4.93 1.49 6.15
CA SER A 39 5.55 2.66 6.78
C SER A 39 4.66 3.90 6.67
N LEU A 40 4.00 4.13 5.53
CA LEU A 40 3.06 5.24 5.38
C LEU A 40 1.87 5.08 6.33
N LEU A 41 1.31 3.88 6.44
CA LEU A 41 0.22 3.58 7.36
C LEU A 41 0.67 3.82 8.82
N GLY A 42 1.87 3.36 9.21
CA GLY A 42 2.44 3.58 10.54
C GLY A 42 2.76 5.04 10.85
N LEU A 43 3.22 5.82 9.86
CA LEU A 43 3.41 7.27 10.00
C LEU A 43 2.09 7.98 10.27
N VAL A 44 1.04 7.67 9.49
CA VAL A 44 -0.29 8.26 9.71
C VAL A 44 -0.89 7.80 11.04
N TRP A 45 -0.63 6.54 11.44
CA TRP A 45 -1.02 6.00 12.76
C TRP A 45 -0.38 6.75 13.92
N SER A 46 0.87 7.16 13.77
CA SER A 46 1.63 7.90 14.80
C SER A 46 1.16 9.33 15.02
N ILE A 47 0.33 9.89 14.14
CA ILE A 47 -0.20 11.25 14.29
C ILE A 47 -1.20 11.27 15.46
N PRO A 48 -1.03 12.15 16.48
CA PRO A 48 -1.96 12.24 17.57
C PRO A 48 -3.40 12.45 17.11
N PHE A 49 -4.30 11.61 17.59
CA PHE A 49 -5.72 11.68 17.29
C PHE A 49 -6.49 12.24 18.49
N PRO A 50 -7.42 13.20 18.29
CA PRO A 50 -8.16 13.79 19.40
C PRO A 50 -9.06 12.75 20.09
N TYR A 51 -9.19 12.86 21.41
CA TYR A 51 -10.12 12.03 22.14
C TYR A 51 -11.58 12.41 21.81
N ILE A 52 -12.34 11.43 21.34
CA ILE A 52 -13.76 11.61 20.98
C ILE A 52 -14.62 11.01 22.08
N GLY A 53 -15.28 11.87 22.89
CA GLY A 53 -15.97 11.47 24.12
C GLY A 53 -17.03 10.37 23.94
N PHE A 54 -17.81 10.38 22.85
CA PHE A 54 -18.84 9.37 22.61
C PHE A 54 -18.29 7.97 22.29
N LEU A 55 -17.03 7.85 21.83
CA LEU A 55 -16.39 6.56 21.56
C LEU A 55 -15.93 5.85 22.84
N GLY A 56 -15.75 6.57 23.94
CA GLY A 56 -15.33 5.99 25.23
C GLY A 56 -14.13 5.05 25.08
N LYS A 57 -14.29 3.78 25.47
CA LYS A 57 -13.24 2.75 25.38
C LYS A 57 -12.81 2.39 23.94
N TYR A 58 -13.59 2.79 22.95
CA TYR A 58 -13.30 2.49 21.54
C TYR A 58 -12.42 3.56 20.87
N ASN A 59 -12.02 4.62 21.57
CA ASN A 59 -11.13 5.66 21.01
C ASN A 59 -9.83 5.09 20.43
N GLY A 60 -9.28 4.01 21.02
CA GLY A 60 -8.05 3.38 20.52
C GLY A 60 -8.17 2.69 19.16
N PHE A 61 -9.41 2.46 18.67
CA PHE A 61 -9.66 1.87 17.35
C PHE A 61 -9.82 2.91 16.24
N VAL A 62 -9.94 4.18 16.59
CA VAL A 62 -10.15 5.28 15.63
C VAL A 62 -8.95 6.22 15.69
N ASN A 63 -8.28 6.37 14.56
CA ASN A 63 -7.16 7.27 14.36
C ASN A 63 -7.12 7.75 12.91
N TRP A 64 -6.17 8.59 12.55
CA TRP A 64 -6.05 9.10 11.18
C TRP A 64 -5.85 7.99 10.14
N ALA A 65 -5.17 6.91 10.50
CA ALA A 65 -5.00 5.76 9.61
C ALA A 65 -6.33 5.03 9.33
N SER A 66 -7.30 5.05 10.26
CA SER A 66 -8.63 4.46 10.02
C SER A 66 -9.34 5.14 8.84
N PHE A 67 -9.20 6.45 8.69
CA PHE A 67 -9.78 7.19 7.56
C PHE A 67 -9.03 6.89 6.25
N LEU A 68 -7.69 6.79 6.30
CA LEU A 68 -6.89 6.39 5.15
C LEU A 68 -7.25 4.98 4.67
N ILE A 69 -7.43 4.04 5.61
CA ILE A 69 -7.86 2.66 5.32
C ILE A 69 -9.24 2.67 4.66
N ALA A 70 -10.22 3.36 5.26
CA ALA A 70 -11.58 3.42 4.73
C ALA A 70 -11.61 4.01 3.31
N PHE A 71 -10.87 5.09 3.07
CA PHE A 71 -10.73 5.70 1.73
C PHE A 71 -10.09 4.72 0.74
N SER A 72 -8.98 4.07 1.11
CA SER A 72 -8.27 3.14 0.24
C SER A 72 -9.12 1.92 -0.11
N VAL A 73 -9.80 1.33 0.87
CA VAL A 73 -10.71 0.18 0.65
C VAL A 73 -11.86 0.58 -0.28
N TYR A 74 -12.48 1.75 -0.07
CA TYR A 74 -13.52 2.24 -0.96
C TYR A 74 -13.01 2.47 -2.38
N TYR A 75 -11.84 3.11 -2.53
CA TYR A 75 -11.21 3.35 -3.83
C TYR A 75 -10.95 2.03 -4.58
N TYR A 76 -10.37 1.04 -3.92
CA TYR A 76 -10.10 -0.26 -4.51
C TYR A 76 -11.37 -1.03 -4.82
N TYR A 77 -12.41 -0.93 -3.97
CA TYR A 77 -13.70 -1.56 -4.22
C TYR A 77 -14.36 -1.05 -5.50
N ARG A 78 -14.19 0.23 -5.81
CA ARG A 78 -14.67 0.83 -7.07
C ARG A 78 -13.90 0.33 -8.30
N LEU A 79 -12.68 -0.12 -8.15
CA LEU A 79 -11.85 -0.69 -9.22
C LEU A 79 -12.08 -2.20 -9.37
N SER A 80 -12.02 -2.94 -8.28
CA SER A 80 -12.25 -4.39 -8.20
C SER A 80 -12.57 -4.79 -6.76
N PRO A 81 -13.77 -5.33 -6.49
CA PRO A 81 -14.13 -5.82 -5.15
C PRO A 81 -13.17 -6.87 -4.61
N VAL A 82 -12.73 -7.80 -5.45
CA VAL A 82 -11.80 -8.89 -5.05
C VAL A 82 -10.46 -8.33 -4.61
N LEU A 83 -9.85 -7.44 -5.39
CA LEU A 83 -8.58 -6.79 -5.04
C LEU A 83 -8.73 -5.94 -3.77
N SER A 84 -9.90 -5.31 -3.57
CA SER A 84 -10.20 -4.57 -2.34
C SER A 84 -10.20 -5.46 -1.10
N TYR A 85 -10.83 -6.65 -1.17
CA TYR A 85 -10.82 -7.60 -0.04
C TYR A 85 -9.42 -8.13 0.25
N MET A 86 -8.65 -8.45 -0.78
CA MET A 86 -7.25 -8.87 -0.61
C MET A 86 -6.41 -7.77 0.03
N MET A 87 -6.60 -6.51 -0.42
CA MET A 87 -5.93 -5.37 0.17
C MET A 87 -6.33 -5.15 1.62
N LEU A 88 -7.61 -5.33 1.96
CA LEU A 88 -8.09 -5.25 3.34
C LEU A 88 -7.41 -6.29 4.24
N LEU A 89 -7.27 -7.54 3.77
CA LEU A 89 -6.54 -8.57 4.51
C LEU A 89 -5.08 -8.18 4.73
N LEU A 90 -4.42 -7.66 3.70
CA LEU A 90 -3.04 -7.17 3.82
C LEU A 90 -2.93 -6.02 4.85
N ILE A 91 -3.85 -5.06 4.80
CA ILE A 91 -3.91 -3.94 5.74
C ILE A 91 -4.13 -4.42 7.18
N ILE A 92 -4.97 -5.44 7.41
CA ILE A 92 -5.16 -6.04 8.74
C ILE A 92 -3.84 -6.61 9.28
N VAL A 93 -3.11 -7.36 8.46
CA VAL A 93 -1.79 -7.90 8.85
C VAL A 93 -0.80 -6.78 9.14
N MET A 94 -0.76 -5.75 8.30
CA MET A 94 0.10 -4.58 8.51
C MET A 94 -0.28 -3.82 9.79
N SER A 95 -1.56 -3.63 10.04
CA SER A 95 -2.05 -2.96 11.26
C SER A 95 -1.64 -3.72 12.52
N TRP A 96 -1.69 -5.05 12.49
CA TRP A 96 -1.18 -5.88 13.60
C TRP A 96 0.31 -5.65 13.82
N GLY A 97 1.12 -5.60 12.77
CA GLY A 97 2.54 -5.25 12.85
C GLY A 97 2.79 -3.85 13.44
N ILE A 98 1.98 -2.85 13.03
CA ILE A 98 2.07 -1.48 13.56
C ILE A 98 1.74 -1.43 15.05
N VAL A 99 0.67 -2.13 15.48
CA VAL A 99 0.30 -2.24 16.91
C VAL A 99 1.43 -2.89 17.72
N SER A 100 2.09 -3.92 17.16
CA SER A 100 3.24 -4.56 17.81
C SER A 100 4.43 -3.60 17.99
N LEU A 101 4.71 -2.75 16.99
CA LEU A 101 5.73 -1.71 17.09
C LEU A 101 5.34 -0.60 18.10
N GLU A 102 4.07 -0.23 18.15
CA GLU A 102 3.56 0.71 19.15
C GLU A 102 3.70 0.17 20.57
N GLN A 103 3.47 -1.12 20.79
CA GLN A 103 3.70 -1.79 22.07
C GLN A 103 5.20 -1.80 22.43
N LEU A 104 6.07 -2.04 21.44
CA LEU A 104 7.53 -1.95 21.64
C LEU A 104 7.95 -0.54 22.08
N GLU A 105 7.44 0.52 21.45
CA GLU A 105 7.68 1.91 21.85
C GLU A 105 7.24 2.15 23.31
N LYS A 106 6.01 1.68 23.67
CA LYS A 106 5.50 1.82 25.04
C LYS A 106 6.34 1.06 26.09
N SER A 107 7.08 0.04 25.69
CA SER A 107 8.02 -0.70 26.55
C SER A 107 9.43 -0.11 26.60
N GLY A 108 9.65 1.07 26.00
CA GLY A 108 10.95 1.76 26.01
C GLY A 108 11.80 1.54 24.76
N GLY A 109 11.23 0.92 23.72
CA GLY A 109 11.88 0.76 22.42
C GLY A 109 11.85 2.04 21.58
N PRO A 110 12.34 1.98 20.33
CA PRO A 110 12.35 3.13 19.42
C PRO A 110 10.93 3.59 19.09
N ALA A 111 10.76 4.89 18.86
CA ALA A 111 9.47 5.46 18.48
C ALA A 111 8.95 4.88 17.16
N LEU A 112 7.67 4.58 17.10
CA LEU A 112 7.00 4.00 15.92
C LEU A 112 7.26 4.86 14.66
N TRP A 113 7.07 6.17 14.78
CA TRP A 113 7.28 7.08 13.65
C TRP A 113 8.72 7.03 13.11
N LEU A 114 9.72 6.88 13.99
CA LEU A 114 11.13 6.82 13.59
C LEU A 114 11.42 5.53 12.78
N ILE A 115 10.92 4.39 13.27
CA ILE A 115 11.03 3.12 12.55
C ILE A 115 10.37 3.25 11.17
N CYS A 116 9.16 3.81 11.11
CA CYS A 116 8.43 3.99 9.85
C CYS A 116 9.14 4.96 8.90
N VAL A 117 9.75 6.04 9.36
CA VAL A 117 10.57 6.94 8.52
C VAL A 117 11.76 6.19 7.91
N ILE A 118 12.47 5.40 8.72
CA ILE A 118 13.63 4.63 8.22
C ILE A 118 13.20 3.64 7.13
N ILE A 119 12.12 2.87 7.38
CA ILE A 119 11.58 1.91 6.40
C ILE A 119 11.13 2.65 5.13
N PHE A 120 10.41 3.76 5.28
CA PHE A 120 9.93 4.57 4.18
C PHE A 120 11.08 5.05 3.28
N VAL A 121 12.07 5.69 3.87
CA VAL A 121 13.23 6.23 3.12
C VAL A 121 14.01 5.11 2.44
N ALA A 122 14.31 4.02 3.16
CA ALA A 122 15.02 2.87 2.59
C ALA A 122 14.27 2.24 1.42
N SER A 123 12.94 2.09 1.55
CA SER A 123 12.09 1.52 0.49
C SER A 123 12.02 2.43 -0.74
N TRP A 124 11.94 3.75 -0.55
CA TRP A 124 11.97 4.70 -1.67
C TRP A 124 13.32 4.71 -2.39
N ILE A 125 14.43 4.58 -1.65
CA ILE A 125 15.75 4.41 -2.28
C ILE A 125 15.74 3.16 -3.17
N GLY A 126 15.22 2.03 -2.67
CA GLY A 126 15.07 0.81 -3.45
C GLY A 126 14.21 1.00 -4.72
N GLN A 127 13.08 1.71 -4.62
CA GLN A 127 12.23 2.05 -5.76
C GLN A 127 12.98 2.86 -6.82
N PHE A 128 13.70 3.90 -6.42
CA PHE A 128 14.47 4.73 -7.36
C PHE A 128 15.61 3.95 -8.02
N ILE A 129 16.27 3.03 -7.29
CA ILE A 129 17.26 2.14 -7.88
C ILE A 129 16.63 1.24 -8.94
N GLY A 130 15.48 0.61 -8.64
CA GLY A 130 14.74 -0.22 -9.58
C GLY A 130 14.38 0.52 -10.87
N HIS A 131 13.79 1.70 -10.74
CA HIS A 131 13.43 2.52 -11.90
C HIS A 131 14.67 3.04 -12.69
N LYS A 132 15.79 3.28 -12.01
CA LYS A 132 17.05 3.62 -12.68
C LYS A 132 17.56 2.45 -13.54
N ILE A 133 17.46 1.21 -13.04
CA ILE A 133 17.80 0.00 -13.77
C ILE A 133 16.85 -0.21 -14.96
N GLU A 134 15.56 0.06 -14.79
CA GLU A 134 14.55 0.04 -15.85
C GLU A 134 14.81 1.07 -16.95
N GLY A 135 15.51 2.17 -16.64
CA GLY A 135 15.70 3.29 -17.56
C GLY A 135 14.44 4.15 -17.75
N LYS A 136 13.44 4.01 -16.89
CA LYS A 136 12.18 4.76 -16.93
C LYS A 136 11.89 5.45 -15.60
N LYS A 137 11.16 6.55 -15.67
CA LYS A 137 10.69 7.23 -14.45
C LYS A 137 9.61 6.42 -13.73
N PRO A 138 9.51 6.53 -12.39
CA PRO A 138 8.41 5.97 -11.65
C PRO A 138 7.06 6.49 -12.14
N SER A 139 6.09 5.60 -12.37
CA SER A 139 4.77 5.96 -12.91
C SER A 139 3.99 6.97 -12.05
N PHE A 140 4.22 7.00 -10.73
CA PHE A 140 3.57 7.95 -9.82
C PHE A 140 4.01 9.41 -10.03
N LEU A 141 5.15 9.65 -10.71
CA LEU A 141 5.56 11.00 -11.08
C LEU A 141 4.71 11.57 -12.23
N ASP A 142 4.10 10.68 -13.02
CA ASP A 142 3.19 11.09 -14.09
C ASP A 142 1.75 11.30 -13.55
N ASP A 143 1.31 10.42 -12.65
CA ASP A 143 -0.01 10.52 -11.99
C ASP A 143 0.06 9.91 -10.57
N VAL A 144 -0.26 10.71 -9.55
CA VAL A 144 -0.30 10.31 -8.13
C VAL A 144 -1.19 9.07 -7.91
N LYS A 145 -2.19 8.82 -8.77
CA LYS A 145 -3.00 7.60 -8.72
C LYS A 145 -2.15 6.33 -8.77
N PHE A 146 -1.02 6.34 -9.49
CA PHE A 146 -0.16 5.17 -9.57
C PHE A 146 0.50 4.79 -8.25
N LEU A 147 0.55 5.70 -7.27
CA LEU A 147 0.93 5.36 -5.91
C LEU A 147 -0.06 4.35 -5.27
N LEU A 148 -1.36 4.48 -5.60
CA LEU A 148 -2.41 3.56 -5.15
C LEU A 148 -2.51 2.31 -6.06
N ILE A 149 -2.10 2.40 -7.32
CA ILE A 149 -2.17 1.27 -8.25
C ILE A 149 -1.08 0.22 -7.96
N GLY A 150 0.14 0.64 -7.61
CA GLY A 150 1.25 -0.28 -7.32
C GLY A 150 0.88 -1.44 -6.38
N PRO A 151 0.26 -1.19 -5.23
CA PRO A 151 -0.14 -2.25 -4.30
C PRO A 151 -1.09 -3.29 -4.90
N ILE A 152 -2.15 -2.86 -5.61
CA ILE A 152 -3.11 -3.79 -6.21
C ILE A 152 -2.58 -4.43 -7.49
N TRP A 153 -1.60 -3.83 -8.16
CA TRP A 153 -0.88 -4.44 -9.26
C TRP A 153 -0.07 -5.67 -8.78
N LEU A 154 0.58 -5.61 -7.62
CA LEU A 154 1.21 -6.79 -7.02
C LEU A 154 0.17 -7.89 -6.68
N LEU A 155 -0.97 -7.51 -6.10
CA LEU A 155 -2.05 -8.44 -5.80
C LEU A 155 -2.64 -9.08 -7.05
N HIS A 156 -2.68 -8.37 -8.18
CA HIS A 156 -3.08 -8.90 -9.48
C HIS A 156 -2.26 -10.12 -9.90
N PHE A 157 -0.92 -10.08 -9.74
CA PHE A 157 -0.08 -11.25 -10.02
C PHE A 157 -0.42 -12.44 -9.14
N ILE A 158 -0.68 -12.21 -7.84
CA ILE A 158 -1.10 -13.26 -6.93
C ILE A 158 -2.43 -13.86 -7.40
N CYS A 159 -3.43 -13.05 -7.72
CA CYS A 159 -4.72 -13.49 -8.26
C CYS A 159 -4.54 -14.38 -9.49
N ASN A 160 -3.75 -13.92 -10.46
CA ASN A 160 -3.51 -14.68 -11.69
C ASN A 160 -2.82 -16.01 -11.42
N LYS A 161 -1.83 -16.04 -10.49
CA LYS A 161 -1.08 -17.25 -10.15
C LYS A 161 -1.96 -18.32 -9.47
N VAL A 162 -2.94 -17.90 -8.67
CA VAL A 162 -3.86 -18.81 -7.96
C VAL A 162 -5.19 -19.01 -8.70
N GLY A 163 -5.36 -18.40 -9.88
CA GLY A 163 -6.57 -18.55 -10.71
C GLY A 163 -7.80 -17.81 -10.18
N ILE A 164 -7.62 -16.79 -9.33
CA ILE A 164 -8.71 -15.95 -8.83
C ILE A 164 -9.04 -14.87 -9.85
N LYS A 165 -10.29 -14.83 -10.31
CA LYS A 165 -10.81 -13.73 -11.13
C LYS A 165 -11.15 -12.54 -10.23
N TYR A 166 -10.62 -11.35 -10.52
CA TYR A 166 -10.84 -10.12 -9.77
C TYR A 166 -11.61 -9.08 -10.57
#